data_df29666a3ca80cc8f916c52018445e0c
#
_entry.id   df29666a3ca80cc8f916c52018445e0c
#
_cell.length_a   1.000
_cell.length_b   1.000
_cell.length_c   1.000
_cell.angle_alpha   90.00
_cell.angle_beta   90.00
_cell.angle_gamma   90.00
#
_symmetry.space_group_name_H-M   'P 1'
#
loop_
_entity.id
_entity.type
_entity.pdbx_description
1 polymer ?
#
loop_
_entity_poly.entity_id
_entity_poly.type
_entity_poly.pdbx_seq_one_letter_code
_entity_poly.pdbx_strand_id
1 'polypeptide(L)'
;MANTLEIKKISTTSVSAADICRVLDEANIGFVAVDNHCWAEAFPYRPTMEVRMAHNGKQLLINYRVTEECVRAVAPHDDGNVWEDSCCELFLSPVADGTYYNLECNAAGTLLIGFGAKREGRERAPQSVLDKIDRWSSMGRTPFSDIAGERTWQLCLAVPVEAYYRHSIPSFDGLKVKGNVYKCGDMLPHPHFLSFFPIDLPKPDFHRPDFFGSVEFE
;
A
#
# COMPACT_ATOMS: atom_id res chain seq x y z
N MET A 1 4.86 -21.20 -9.09
CA MET A 1 3.49 -21.28 -8.55
C MET A 1 3.06 -19.85 -8.33
N ALA A 2 1.91 -19.44 -8.81
CA ALA A 2 1.41 -18.09 -8.54
C ALA A 2 1.13 -18.00 -7.03
N ASN A 3 1.92 -17.22 -6.31
CA ASN A 3 1.66 -16.97 -4.90
C ASN A 3 0.35 -16.19 -4.81
N THR A 4 -0.58 -16.63 -3.99
CA THR A 4 -1.77 -15.88 -3.62
C THR A 4 -1.45 -15.07 -2.37
N LEU A 5 -1.85 -13.82 -2.33
CA LEU A 5 -1.80 -13.01 -1.12
C LEU A 5 -3.08 -13.25 -0.32
N GLU A 6 -2.98 -14.04 0.73
CA GLU A 6 -4.10 -14.38 1.61
C GLU A 6 -4.25 -13.33 2.72
N ILE A 7 -5.46 -12.81 2.89
CA ILE A 7 -5.80 -11.81 3.91
C ILE A 7 -6.82 -12.44 4.86
N LYS A 8 -6.35 -12.77 6.05
CA LYS A 8 -7.16 -13.48 7.06
C LYS A 8 -8.21 -12.60 7.68
N LYS A 9 -9.37 -13.19 7.98
CA LYS A 9 -10.40 -12.55 8.79
C LYS A 9 -10.03 -12.62 10.27
N ILE A 10 -10.22 -11.51 10.98
CA ILE A 10 -10.08 -11.42 12.43
C ILE A 10 -11.38 -10.95 13.08
N SER A 11 -11.68 -11.51 14.26
CA SER A 11 -12.89 -11.16 15.03
C SER A 11 -12.64 -9.92 15.86
N THR A 12 -12.82 -8.75 15.23
CA THR A 12 -12.74 -7.46 15.93
C THR A 12 -13.76 -6.49 15.34
N THR A 13 -14.11 -5.48 16.11
CA THR A 13 -14.91 -4.34 15.65
C THR A 13 -14.03 -3.34 14.92
N SER A 14 -14.41 -2.07 14.86
CA SER A 14 -13.57 -1.02 14.28
C SER A 14 -12.22 -0.92 15.02
N VAL A 15 -11.13 -0.90 14.27
CA VAL A 15 -9.75 -0.79 14.76
C VAL A 15 -9.17 0.55 14.31
N SER A 16 -8.57 1.29 15.25
CA SER A 16 -7.80 2.50 14.89
C SER A 16 -6.45 2.12 14.26
N ALA A 17 -5.93 2.97 13.38
CA ALA A 17 -4.62 2.71 12.76
C ALA A 17 -3.50 2.58 13.79
N ALA A 18 -3.58 3.29 14.91
CA ALA A 18 -2.60 3.22 16.00
C ALA A 18 -2.59 1.86 16.72
N ASP A 19 -3.69 1.12 16.69
CA ASP A 19 -3.83 -0.19 17.32
C ASP A 19 -3.49 -1.37 16.40
N ILE A 20 -3.35 -1.14 15.09
CA ILE A 20 -3.20 -2.21 14.09
C ILE A 20 -2.02 -3.14 14.43
N CYS A 21 -0.85 -2.60 14.78
CA CYS A 21 0.30 -3.44 15.12
C CYS A 21 -0.04 -4.44 16.22
N ARG A 22 -0.61 -3.95 17.32
CA ARG A 22 -1.02 -4.80 18.46
C ARG A 22 -2.08 -5.83 18.09
N VAL A 23 -3.11 -5.40 17.36
CA VAL A 23 -4.22 -6.28 16.92
C VAL A 23 -3.72 -7.41 16.01
N LEU A 24 -2.82 -7.09 15.07
CA LEU A 24 -2.24 -8.10 14.18
C LEU A 24 -1.27 -9.04 14.91
N ASP A 25 -0.53 -8.56 15.93
CA ASP A 25 0.30 -9.40 16.81
C ASP A 25 -0.56 -10.38 17.59
N GLU A 26 -1.62 -9.91 18.26
CA GLU A 26 -2.57 -10.73 19.01
C GLU A 26 -3.27 -11.79 18.14
N ALA A 27 -3.53 -11.46 16.87
CA ALA A 27 -4.11 -12.38 15.89
C ALA A 27 -3.09 -13.31 15.21
N ASN A 28 -1.80 -13.22 15.57
CA ASN A 28 -0.69 -13.97 14.96
C ASN A 28 -0.61 -13.80 13.43
N ILE A 29 -0.84 -12.60 12.93
CA ILE A 29 -0.69 -12.26 11.51
C ILE A 29 0.79 -11.95 11.23
N GLY A 30 1.44 -12.82 10.49
CA GLY A 30 2.86 -12.69 10.12
C GLY A 30 3.08 -11.69 8.98
N PHE A 31 4.29 -11.13 8.92
CA PHE A 31 4.74 -10.35 7.79
C PHE A 31 5.10 -11.24 6.59
N VAL A 32 4.84 -10.72 5.38
CA VAL A 32 5.33 -11.25 4.11
C VAL A 32 6.22 -10.21 3.43
N ALA A 33 7.29 -10.67 2.79
CA ALA A 33 8.23 -9.78 2.12
C ALA A 33 7.65 -9.23 0.81
N VAL A 34 7.94 -7.96 0.52
CA VAL A 34 7.71 -7.32 -0.79
C VAL A 34 9.08 -7.14 -1.41
N ASP A 35 9.53 -8.16 -2.16
CA ASP A 35 10.94 -8.31 -2.46
C ASP A 35 11.30 -8.57 -3.93
N ASN A 36 10.32 -8.54 -4.85
CA ASN A 36 10.64 -8.59 -6.26
C ASN A 36 11.27 -7.27 -6.71
N HIS A 37 12.56 -7.31 -7.00
CA HIS A 37 13.38 -6.19 -7.45
C HIS A 37 13.53 -6.25 -8.97
N CYS A 38 12.44 -5.93 -9.69
CA CYS A 38 12.30 -6.19 -11.13
C CYS A 38 13.25 -5.36 -12.02
N TRP A 39 13.76 -4.23 -11.54
CA TRP A 39 14.60 -3.29 -12.28
C TRP A 39 15.97 -3.07 -11.64
N ALA A 40 16.57 -4.12 -11.06
CA ALA A 40 17.81 -4.06 -10.29
C ALA A 40 19.02 -3.50 -11.05
N GLU A 41 19.10 -3.70 -12.38
CA GLU A 41 20.19 -3.14 -13.19
C GLU A 41 20.14 -1.60 -13.25
N ALA A 42 18.96 -1.02 -13.41
CA ALA A 42 18.79 0.43 -13.49
C ALA A 42 18.69 1.10 -12.11
N PHE A 43 18.15 0.38 -11.12
CA PHE A 43 17.91 0.86 -9.76
C PHE A 43 18.44 -0.17 -8.75
N PRO A 44 19.76 -0.22 -8.52
CA PRO A 44 20.40 -1.30 -7.73
C PRO A 44 20.12 -1.24 -6.23
N TYR A 45 19.70 -0.09 -5.70
CA TYR A 45 19.37 0.01 -4.28
C TYR A 45 18.07 -0.74 -3.97
N ARG A 46 18.10 -1.52 -2.89
CA ARG A 46 16.99 -2.35 -2.46
C ARG A 46 16.76 -2.18 -0.95
N PRO A 47 15.75 -1.40 -0.54
CA PRO A 47 15.30 -1.39 0.86
C PRO A 47 14.66 -2.74 1.24
N THR A 48 14.51 -2.98 2.53
CA THR A 48 13.66 -4.07 3.01
C THR A 48 12.26 -3.54 3.19
N MET A 49 11.26 -4.22 2.61
CA MET A 49 9.86 -3.96 2.86
C MET A 49 9.13 -5.26 3.15
N GLU A 50 8.31 -5.21 4.18
CA GLU A 50 7.40 -6.30 4.56
C GLU A 50 6.00 -5.70 4.81
N VAL A 51 4.98 -6.50 4.54
CA VAL A 51 3.59 -6.13 4.81
C VAL A 51 2.88 -7.26 5.51
N ARG A 52 1.94 -6.93 6.38
CA ARG A 52 0.96 -7.87 6.92
C ARG A 52 -0.42 -7.24 6.87
N MET A 53 -1.42 -8.05 6.57
CA MET A 53 -2.79 -7.60 6.41
C MET A 53 -3.77 -8.57 7.04
N ALA A 54 -4.86 -8.02 7.56
CA ALA A 54 -6.05 -8.76 7.97
C ALA A 54 -7.30 -7.90 7.72
N HIS A 55 -8.48 -8.49 7.79
CA HIS A 55 -9.73 -7.73 7.70
C HIS A 55 -10.72 -8.16 8.76
N ASN A 56 -11.68 -7.29 9.07
CA ASN A 56 -12.80 -7.58 9.99
C ASN A 56 -14.16 -7.59 9.26
N GLY A 57 -14.13 -7.75 7.94
CA GLY A 57 -15.28 -7.66 7.06
C GLY A 57 -15.56 -6.22 6.58
N LYS A 58 -15.31 -5.21 7.37
CA LYS A 58 -15.59 -3.79 7.03
C LYS A 58 -14.35 -2.93 6.85
N GLN A 59 -13.25 -3.31 7.48
CA GLN A 59 -11.96 -2.64 7.36
C GLN A 59 -10.89 -3.64 6.91
N LEU A 60 -10.06 -3.24 5.96
CA LEU A 60 -8.78 -3.85 5.67
C LEU A 60 -7.73 -3.15 6.55
N LEU A 61 -7.07 -3.92 7.39
CA LEU A 61 -6.00 -3.47 8.28
C LEU A 61 -4.66 -3.80 7.65
N ILE A 62 -3.85 -2.79 7.41
CA ILE A 62 -2.55 -2.92 6.74
C ILE A 62 -1.47 -2.40 7.69
N ASN A 63 -0.40 -3.16 7.86
CA ASN A 63 0.83 -2.69 8.50
C ASN A 63 2.02 -2.95 7.58
N TYR A 64 2.62 -1.87 7.10
CA TYR A 64 3.88 -1.89 6.40
C TYR A 64 5.04 -1.71 7.39
N ARG A 65 6.14 -2.43 7.18
CA ARG A 65 7.41 -2.26 7.88
C ARG A 65 8.52 -2.11 6.83
N VAL A 66 9.22 -1.00 6.87
CA VAL A 66 10.26 -0.66 5.89
C VAL A 66 11.57 -0.33 6.59
N THR A 67 12.69 -0.83 6.06
CA THR A 67 14.04 -0.41 6.45
C THR A 67 14.75 0.12 5.22
N GLU A 68 15.15 1.40 5.26
CA GLU A 68 15.80 2.08 4.15
C GLU A 68 16.83 3.12 4.64
N GLU A 69 17.78 3.48 3.77
CA GLU A 69 18.92 4.37 4.10
C GLU A 69 18.57 5.84 4.16
N CYS A 70 17.45 6.24 3.58
CA CYS A 70 16.94 7.60 3.61
C CYS A 70 15.42 7.55 3.63
N VAL A 71 14.80 8.26 4.56
CA VAL A 71 13.34 8.39 4.63
C VAL A 71 12.94 9.81 4.27
N ARG A 72 11.98 9.94 3.35
CA ARG A 72 11.46 11.21 2.85
C ARG A 72 9.93 11.21 2.89
N ALA A 73 9.33 12.34 3.29
CA ALA A 73 7.90 12.56 3.23
C ALA A 73 7.58 14.06 3.10
N VAL A 74 7.79 14.62 1.91
CA VAL A 74 7.64 16.05 1.66
C VAL A 74 6.28 16.44 1.06
N ALA A 75 5.50 15.49 0.56
CA ALA A 75 4.17 15.77 0.04
C ALA A 75 3.34 16.52 1.11
N PRO A 76 2.91 17.77 0.84
CA PRO A 76 2.40 18.66 1.88
C PRO A 76 0.98 18.36 2.33
N HIS A 77 0.22 17.63 1.53
CA HIS A 77 -1.20 17.30 1.77
C HIS A 77 -1.59 16.04 1.00
N ASP A 78 -2.70 15.45 1.38
CA ASP A 78 -3.31 14.34 0.64
C ASP A 78 -3.53 14.72 -0.84
N ASP A 79 -3.51 13.70 -1.70
CA ASP A 79 -3.55 13.83 -3.15
C ASP A 79 -2.30 14.50 -3.78
N GLY A 80 -1.23 14.69 -3.00
CA GLY A 80 0.09 15.13 -3.49
C GLY A 80 0.88 13.99 -4.14
N ASN A 81 2.11 14.31 -4.58
CA ASN A 81 3.01 13.37 -5.27
C ASN A 81 3.70 12.43 -4.26
N VAL A 82 2.94 11.61 -3.54
CA VAL A 82 3.45 10.74 -2.48
C VAL A 82 4.43 9.67 -2.96
N TRP A 83 4.37 9.28 -4.25
CA TRP A 83 5.29 8.32 -4.89
C TRP A 83 6.73 8.86 -5.02
N GLU A 84 6.91 10.19 -4.96
CA GLU A 84 8.23 10.82 -4.94
C GLU A 84 8.94 10.64 -3.59
N ASP A 85 8.18 10.32 -2.54
CA ASP A 85 8.62 10.09 -1.17
C ASP A 85 8.91 8.61 -0.88
N SER A 86 9.26 8.29 0.37
CA SER A 86 9.25 6.91 0.89
C SER A 86 7.80 6.40 0.92
N CYS A 87 7.38 5.71 -0.14
CA CYS A 87 5.99 5.36 -0.39
C CYS A 87 5.74 3.85 -0.32
N CYS A 88 4.63 3.47 0.31
CA CYS A 88 4.07 2.12 0.30
C CYS A 88 2.72 2.14 -0.41
N GLU A 89 2.46 1.14 -1.27
CA GLU A 89 1.28 1.16 -2.12
C GLU A 89 0.54 -0.18 -2.12
N LEU A 90 -0.79 -0.10 -2.22
CA LEU A 90 -1.66 -1.24 -2.48
C LEU A 90 -2.56 -0.92 -3.66
N PHE A 91 -2.41 -1.70 -4.73
CA PHE A 91 -3.31 -1.61 -5.89
C PHE A 91 -4.26 -2.79 -5.88
N LEU A 92 -5.57 -2.52 -5.96
CA LEU A 92 -6.62 -3.55 -5.95
C LEU A 92 -7.65 -3.29 -7.06
N SER A 93 -8.00 -4.38 -7.75
CA SER A 93 -9.14 -4.47 -8.67
C SER A 93 -10.25 -5.27 -7.98
N PRO A 94 -11.18 -4.61 -7.27
CA PRO A 94 -12.15 -5.28 -6.40
C PRO A 94 -13.24 -6.01 -7.19
N VAL A 95 -13.43 -5.65 -8.45
CA VAL A 95 -14.37 -6.30 -9.40
C VAL A 95 -13.68 -6.51 -10.75
N ALA A 96 -14.14 -7.51 -11.51
CA ALA A 96 -13.53 -7.87 -12.80
C ALA A 96 -14.07 -7.02 -13.97
N ASP A 97 -14.02 -5.68 -13.84
CA ASP A 97 -14.48 -4.72 -14.86
C ASP A 97 -13.34 -4.02 -15.61
N GLY A 98 -12.09 -4.40 -15.32
CA GLY A 98 -10.88 -3.81 -15.91
C GLY A 98 -10.41 -2.54 -15.22
N THR A 99 -11.04 -2.13 -14.13
CA THR A 99 -10.62 -0.98 -13.33
C THR A 99 -9.92 -1.41 -12.04
N TYR A 100 -9.14 -0.50 -11.45
CA TYR A 100 -8.46 -0.71 -10.17
C TYR A 100 -8.26 0.60 -9.41
N TYR A 101 -8.02 0.47 -8.11
CA TYR A 101 -7.60 1.56 -7.24
C TYR A 101 -6.10 1.44 -6.98
N ASN A 102 -5.41 2.57 -6.97
CA ASN A 102 -4.09 2.73 -6.38
C ASN A 102 -4.24 3.51 -5.07
N LEU A 103 -3.87 2.87 -3.98
CA LEU A 103 -3.77 3.48 -2.65
C LEU A 103 -2.29 3.63 -2.35
N GLU A 104 -1.79 4.85 -2.29
CA GLU A 104 -0.39 5.19 -2.14
C GLU A 104 -0.22 6.07 -0.89
N CYS A 105 0.69 5.70 0.00
CA CYS A 105 0.85 6.40 1.27
C CYS A 105 2.33 6.53 1.63
N ASN A 106 2.78 7.76 1.86
CA ASN A 106 4.17 8.00 2.23
C ASN A 106 4.46 7.77 3.72
N ALA A 107 5.72 7.86 4.12
CA ALA A 107 6.16 7.61 5.49
C ALA A 107 5.54 8.55 6.54
N ALA A 108 5.01 9.71 6.18
CA ALA A 108 4.22 10.58 7.07
C ALA A 108 2.72 10.26 7.04
N GLY A 109 2.29 9.25 6.26
CA GLY A 109 0.90 8.90 6.11
C GLY A 109 0.09 9.89 5.24
N THR A 110 0.74 10.72 4.43
CA THR A 110 0.08 11.48 3.37
C THR A 110 -0.39 10.50 2.31
N LEU A 111 -1.65 10.60 1.90
CA LEU A 111 -2.36 9.57 1.14
C LEU A 111 -2.86 10.09 -0.20
N LEU A 112 -2.78 9.22 -1.19
CA LEU A 112 -3.38 9.40 -2.50
C LEU A 112 -4.18 8.15 -2.86
N ILE A 113 -5.39 8.33 -3.40
CA ILE A 113 -6.15 7.26 -4.02
C ILE A 113 -6.57 7.70 -5.42
N GLY A 114 -6.23 6.87 -6.40
CA GLY A 114 -6.69 7.02 -7.77
C GLY A 114 -7.56 5.84 -8.19
N PHE A 115 -8.46 6.07 -9.14
CA PHE A 115 -9.32 5.06 -9.75
C PHE A 115 -9.27 5.16 -11.26
N GLY A 116 -9.23 4.03 -11.96
CA GLY A 116 -9.23 3.96 -13.43
C GLY A 116 -8.70 2.63 -13.96
N ALA A 117 -8.70 2.49 -15.29
CA ALA A 117 -8.27 1.25 -15.95
C ALA A 117 -6.77 1.24 -16.33
N LYS A 118 -6.10 2.39 -16.34
CA LYS A 118 -4.69 2.54 -16.75
C LYS A 118 -4.04 3.71 -16.02
N ARG A 119 -2.76 3.96 -16.25
CA ARG A 119 -1.98 5.01 -15.58
C ARG A 119 -2.53 6.42 -15.85
N GLU A 120 -2.89 6.70 -17.09
CA GLU A 120 -3.38 8.02 -17.50
C GLU A 120 -4.88 8.17 -17.24
N GLY A 121 -5.31 9.42 -16.99
CA GLY A 121 -6.72 9.78 -16.86
C GLY A 121 -7.40 9.21 -15.62
N ARG A 122 -6.63 8.95 -14.57
CA ARG A 122 -7.18 8.44 -13.31
C ARG A 122 -7.99 9.50 -12.58
N GLU A 123 -9.11 9.08 -12.03
CA GLU A 123 -9.89 9.90 -11.13
C GLU A 123 -9.27 9.88 -9.73
N ARG A 124 -9.05 11.04 -9.13
CA ARG A 124 -8.61 11.18 -7.76
C ARG A 124 -9.78 11.06 -6.79
N ALA A 125 -9.58 10.36 -5.70
CA ALA A 125 -10.61 10.24 -4.67
C ALA A 125 -10.88 11.60 -4.04
N PRO A 126 -12.16 11.95 -3.79
CA PRO A 126 -12.48 13.17 -3.07
C PRO A 126 -11.98 13.09 -1.62
N GLN A 127 -11.70 14.25 -1.00
CA GLN A 127 -11.21 14.34 0.38
C GLN A 127 -12.09 13.56 1.36
N SER A 128 -13.41 13.58 1.18
CA SER A 128 -14.36 12.83 2.02
C SER A 128 -14.19 11.30 1.98
N VAL A 129 -13.47 10.76 1.00
CA VAL A 129 -13.06 9.35 0.95
C VAL A 129 -11.73 9.17 1.67
N LEU A 130 -10.74 10.05 1.43
CA LEU A 130 -9.44 10.01 2.08
C LEU A 130 -9.58 10.14 3.61
N ASP A 131 -10.49 10.98 4.09
CA ASP A 131 -10.78 11.20 5.51
C ASP A 131 -11.33 9.96 6.24
N LYS A 132 -11.87 8.97 5.52
CA LYS A 132 -12.37 7.72 6.11
C LYS A 132 -11.24 6.73 6.43
N ILE A 133 -10.06 6.92 5.87
CA ILE A 133 -8.93 6.04 6.09
C ILE A 133 -8.13 6.55 7.28
N ASP A 134 -8.22 5.82 8.39
CA ASP A 134 -7.41 6.12 9.56
C ASP A 134 -5.96 5.67 9.31
N ARG A 135 -4.99 6.49 9.73
CA ARG A 135 -3.58 6.36 9.39
C ARG A 135 -2.69 6.65 10.59
N TRP A 136 -1.74 5.79 10.82
CA TRP A 136 -0.70 5.96 11.83
C TRP A 136 0.67 5.68 11.24
N SER A 137 1.66 6.49 11.58
CA SER A 137 3.05 6.29 11.21
C SER A 137 3.97 6.45 12.42
N SER A 138 4.97 5.59 12.53
CA SER A 138 6.04 5.71 13.51
C SER A 138 6.92 6.94 13.31
N MET A 139 6.89 7.54 12.10
CA MET A 139 7.59 8.78 11.74
C MET A 139 6.79 10.04 12.08
N GLY A 140 5.56 9.89 12.60
CA GLY A 140 4.61 10.97 12.82
C GLY A 140 3.79 11.31 11.58
N ARG A 141 2.92 12.32 11.70
CA ARG A 141 1.93 12.70 10.68
C ARG A 141 2.21 14.06 10.04
N THR A 142 3.38 14.63 10.29
CA THR A 142 3.80 15.92 9.71
C THR A 142 4.81 15.66 8.59
N PRO A 143 4.68 16.29 7.42
CA PRO A 143 5.69 16.20 6.37
C PRO A 143 7.09 16.58 6.86
N PHE A 144 8.11 15.89 6.35
CA PHE A 144 9.52 16.12 6.70
C PHE A 144 10.41 15.91 5.48
N SER A 145 11.55 16.62 5.47
CA SER A 145 12.59 16.45 4.45
C SER A 145 13.43 15.20 4.72
N ASP A 146 14.33 14.89 3.80
CA ASP A 146 15.19 13.71 3.81
C ASP A 146 15.89 13.51 5.17
N ILE A 147 15.68 12.33 5.74
CA ILE A 147 16.36 11.88 6.96
C ILE A 147 17.32 10.77 6.54
N ALA A 148 18.60 11.13 6.40
CA ALA A 148 19.65 10.18 6.04
C ALA A 148 20.00 9.21 7.18
N GLY A 149 20.53 8.06 6.82
CA GLY A 149 20.91 6.98 7.73
C GLY A 149 19.82 5.91 7.83
N GLU A 150 20.25 4.65 7.89
CA GLU A 150 19.35 3.51 7.93
C GLU A 150 18.32 3.61 9.07
N ARG A 151 17.05 3.44 8.72
CA ARG A 151 15.91 3.48 9.65
C ARG A 151 14.89 2.43 9.31
N THR A 152 14.34 1.85 10.37
CA THR A 152 13.12 1.06 10.28
C THR A 152 11.95 1.92 10.71
N TRP A 153 10.93 1.98 9.88
CA TRP A 153 9.68 2.68 10.17
C TRP A 153 8.46 1.82 9.83
N GLN A 154 7.33 2.17 10.40
CA GLN A 154 6.08 1.47 10.18
C GLN A 154 4.96 2.45 9.81
N LEU A 155 4.09 1.99 8.92
CA LEU A 155 2.89 2.69 8.50
C LEU A 155 1.70 1.74 8.66
N CYS A 156 0.65 2.22 9.33
CA CYS A 156 -0.59 1.47 9.52
C CYS A 156 -1.76 2.21 8.89
N LEU A 157 -2.59 1.47 8.15
CA LEU A 157 -3.79 1.99 7.49
C LEU A 157 -5.00 1.12 7.86
N ALA A 158 -6.09 1.75 8.36
CA ALA A 158 -7.39 1.13 8.47
C ALA A 158 -8.27 1.60 7.32
N VAL A 159 -8.41 0.77 6.28
CA VAL A 159 -9.07 1.10 5.02
C VAL A 159 -10.49 0.52 5.03
N PRO A 160 -11.55 1.32 5.15
CA PRO A 160 -12.91 0.83 5.12
C PRO A 160 -13.35 0.44 3.70
N VAL A 161 -14.38 -0.42 3.58
CA VAL A 161 -14.95 -0.81 2.27
C VAL A 161 -15.39 0.40 1.45
N GLU A 162 -15.80 1.48 2.09
CA GLU A 162 -16.23 2.75 1.47
C GLU A 162 -15.08 3.54 0.80
N ALA A 163 -13.83 3.14 1.02
CA ALA A 163 -12.68 3.70 0.30
C ALA A 163 -12.70 3.33 -1.18
N TYR A 164 -13.36 2.24 -1.53
CA TYR A 164 -13.59 1.79 -2.91
C TYR A 164 -14.83 2.45 -3.52
N TYR A 165 -14.85 3.76 -3.51
CA TYR A 165 -15.99 4.67 -3.69
C TYR A 165 -16.73 4.59 -5.04
N ARG A 166 -16.16 3.93 -6.05
CA ARG A 166 -16.79 3.67 -7.36
C ARG A 166 -17.49 2.32 -7.42
N HIS A 167 -17.33 1.48 -6.38
CA HIS A 167 -17.95 0.18 -6.28
C HIS A 167 -18.72 0.04 -4.97
N SER A 168 -19.77 -0.76 -5.00
CA SER A 168 -20.51 -1.13 -3.79
C SER A 168 -19.95 -2.46 -3.28
N ILE A 169 -19.04 -2.39 -2.31
CA ILE A 169 -18.45 -3.57 -1.66
C ILE A 169 -19.09 -3.71 -0.29
N PRO A 170 -20.00 -4.68 -0.10
CA PRO A 170 -20.72 -4.82 1.17
C PRO A 170 -19.82 -5.32 2.31
N SER A 171 -18.81 -6.14 1.99
CA SER A 171 -17.85 -6.71 2.94
C SER A 171 -16.62 -7.18 2.18
N PHE A 172 -15.49 -7.31 2.91
CA PHE A 172 -14.32 -8.04 2.41
C PHE A 172 -14.48 -9.56 2.52
N ASP A 173 -15.47 -10.07 3.25
CA ASP A 173 -15.66 -11.51 3.49
C ASP A 173 -15.77 -12.31 2.19
N GLY A 174 -14.87 -13.26 2.02
CA GLY A 174 -14.83 -14.15 0.86
C GLY A 174 -14.49 -13.48 -0.47
N LEU A 175 -14.05 -12.22 -0.45
CA LEU A 175 -13.73 -11.46 -1.66
C LEU A 175 -12.45 -12.01 -2.32
N LYS A 176 -12.52 -12.31 -3.62
CA LYS A 176 -11.38 -12.74 -4.43
C LYS A 176 -11.14 -11.70 -5.52
N VAL A 177 -9.98 -11.08 -5.49
CA VAL A 177 -9.65 -9.93 -6.32
C VAL A 177 -8.27 -10.07 -6.96
N LYS A 178 -7.92 -9.11 -7.79
CA LYS A 178 -6.56 -8.95 -8.31
C LYS A 178 -5.92 -7.72 -7.69
N GLY A 179 -4.61 -7.81 -7.44
CA GLY A 179 -3.88 -6.67 -6.88
C GLY A 179 -2.38 -6.91 -6.80
N ASN A 180 -1.68 -5.91 -6.29
CA ASN A 180 -0.26 -5.99 -5.97
C ASN A 180 0.09 -5.01 -4.85
N VAL A 181 1.20 -5.25 -4.17
CA VAL A 181 1.77 -4.37 -3.15
C VAL A 181 3.11 -3.87 -3.65
N TYR A 182 3.40 -2.58 -3.40
CA TYR A 182 4.60 -1.94 -3.93
C TYR A 182 5.32 -1.08 -2.91
N LYS A 183 6.60 -0.86 -3.16
CA LYS A 183 7.45 0.13 -2.53
C LYS A 183 8.12 0.95 -3.59
N CYS A 184 8.02 2.26 -3.50
CA CYS A 184 8.80 3.17 -4.32
C CYS A 184 9.42 4.31 -3.51
N GLY A 185 10.23 5.10 -4.20
CA GLY A 185 10.88 6.28 -3.70
C GLY A 185 11.55 7.00 -4.87
N ASP A 186 10.73 7.58 -5.76
CA ASP A 186 11.19 8.09 -7.05
C ASP A 186 12.21 9.23 -6.92
N MET A 187 12.07 10.07 -5.88
CA MET A 187 12.92 11.23 -5.66
C MET A 187 13.86 11.10 -4.45
N LEU A 188 14.03 9.87 -3.94
CA LEU A 188 15.03 9.61 -2.92
C LEU A 188 16.44 9.60 -3.54
N PRO A 189 17.51 9.78 -2.73
CA PRO A 189 18.90 9.72 -3.22
C PRO A 189 19.24 8.43 -3.97
N HIS A 190 18.57 7.32 -3.59
CA HIS A 190 18.63 6.03 -4.27
C HIS A 190 17.22 5.61 -4.67
N PRO A 191 16.73 6.02 -5.87
CA PRO A 191 15.41 5.60 -6.35
C PRO A 191 15.29 4.09 -6.40
N HIS A 192 14.12 3.55 -6.01
CA HIS A 192 13.92 2.11 -5.93
C HIS A 192 12.46 1.73 -6.15
N PHE A 193 12.25 0.50 -6.62
CA PHE A 193 10.94 -0.04 -6.98
C PHE A 193 10.88 -1.53 -6.65
N LEU A 194 10.03 -1.89 -5.68
CA LEU A 194 9.78 -3.29 -5.31
C LEU A 194 8.31 -3.63 -5.50
N SER A 195 8.02 -4.90 -5.75
CA SER A 195 6.66 -5.42 -5.86
C SER A 195 6.51 -6.76 -5.14
N PHE A 196 5.29 -7.10 -4.72
CA PHE A 196 4.98 -8.41 -4.16
C PHE A 196 4.84 -9.47 -5.26
N PHE A 197 4.09 -9.18 -6.33
CA PHE A 197 4.08 -9.99 -7.54
C PHE A 197 5.03 -9.39 -8.57
N PRO A 198 5.84 -10.19 -9.27
CA PRO A 198 6.85 -9.68 -10.19
C PRO A 198 6.22 -8.97 -11.40
N ILE A 199 6.95 -7.97 -11.90
CA ILE A 199 6.60 -7.23 -13.12
C ILE A 199 7.73 -7.43 -14.14
N ASP A 200 7.39 -7.96 -15.30
CA ASP A 200 8.34 -8.18 -16.41
C ASP A 200 8.18 -7.08 -17.46
N LEU A 201 8.81 -5.93 -17.19
CA LEU A 201 8.83 -4.76 -18.05
C LEU A 201 10.23 -4.13 -18.10
N PRO A 202 10.60 -3.47 -19.20
CA PRO A 202 11.93 -2.86 -19.35
C PRO A 202 12.13 -1.60 -18.49
N LYS A 203 11.04 -0.98 -17.98
CA LYS A 203 11.08 0.23 -17.14
C LYS A 203 10.05 0.12 -16.01
N PRO A 204 10.29 0.77 -14.85
CA PRO A 204 9.34 0.80 -13.76
C PRO A 204 7.96 1.32 -14.18
N ASP A 205 6.95 0.50 -13.96
CA ASP A 205 5.55 0.86 -14.14
C ASP A 205 4.68 -0.07 -13.28
N PHE A 206 4.09 0.46 -12.21
CA PHE A 206 3.18 -0.27 -11.33
C PHE A 206 1.74 -0.30 -11.84
N HIS A 207 1.39 0.60 -12.76
CA HIS A 207 0.05 0.72 -13.32
C HIS A 207 -0.24 -0.32 -14.42
N ARG A 208 0.09 -1.58 -14.12
CA ARG A 208 0.00 -2.71 -15.05
C ARG A 208 -0.81 -3.85 -14.42
N PRO A 209 -2.16 -3.77 -14.54
CA PRO A 209 -3.06 -4.77 -13.96
C PRO A 209 -2.88 -6.18 -14.54
N ASP A 210 -2.23 -6.32 -15.68
CA ASP A 210 -1.82 -7.61 -16.26
C ASP A 210 -0.77 -8.37 -15.40
N PHE A 211 -0.06 -7.67 -14.50
CA PHE A 211 0.85 -8.25 -13.52
C PHE A 211 0.25 -8.34 -12.09
N PHE A 212 -1.03 -8.07 -11.93
CA PHE A 212 -1.68 -8.28 -10.64
C PHE A 212 -1.88 -9.76 -10.36
N GLY A 213 -1.49 -10.18 -9.17
CA GLY A 213 -1.71 -11.52 -8.66
C GLY A 213 -3.08 -11.69 -7.99
N SER A 214 -3.34 -12.89 -7.48
CA SER A 214 -4.55 -13.16 -6.70
C SER A 214 -4.41 -12.65 -5.28
N VAL A 215 -5.43 -11.93 -4.82
CA VAL A 215 -5.60 -11.50 -3.42
C VAL A 215 -6.93 -12.08 -2.93
N GLU A 216 -6.86 -12.89 -1.87
CA GLU A 216 -8.02 -13.61 -1.35
C GLU A 216 -8.27 -13.22 0.11
N PHE A 217 -9.48 -12.75 0.37
CA PHE A 217 -9.96 -12.43 1.72
C PHE A 217 -10.77 -13.63 2.25
N GLU A 218 -10.48 -14.06 3.50
CA GLU A 218 -11.25 -15.09 4.19
C GLU A 218 -12.71 -14.72 4.45
#